data_606e02e751cafc3913d708602d757206
#
_entry.id   606e02e751cafc3913d708602d757206
#
_cell.length_a   1.000
_cell.length_b   1.000
_cell.length_c   1.000
_cell.angle_alpha   90.00
_cell.angle_beta   90.00
_cell.angle_gamma   90.00
#
_symmetry.space_group_name_H-M   'P 1'
#
loop_
_entity.id
_entity.type
_entity.pdbx_description
1 polymer ?
#
loop_
_entity_poly.entity_id
_entity_poly.type
_entity_poly.pdbx_seq_one_letter_code
_entity_poly.pdbx_strand_id
1 'polypeptide(L)'
;MNKAINTNAKDRFARLLATENIDVIHDSKAETASFNTASRVLRLPRWDEMSGQLYDMLVAHEVGHALYTPADFDPINEMADRHGVDPMVVKDYVNVVEDARIERLMKQKFPGLRRDFIAAYNDLMNREFFGDLSKI
;
A
#
# COMPACT_ATOMS: atom_id res chain seq x y z
N MET A 1 -4.07 -12.69 23.87
CA MET A 1 -3.46 -13.73 23.02
C MET A 1 -3.58 -13.30 21.56
N ASN A 2 -2.45 -12.99 20.93
CA ASN A 2 -2.46 -12.53 19.54
C ASN A 2 -2.67 -13.74 18.62
N LYS A 3 -3.72 -13.70 17.82
CA LYS A 3 -3.89 -14.71 16.77
C LYS A 3 -2.85 -14.43 15.68
N ALA A 4 -2.07 -15.44 15.33
CA ALA A 4 -1.22 -15.37 14.16
C ALA A 4 -2.08 -15.10 12.91
N ILE A 5 -1.64 -14.17 12.07
CA ILE A 5 -2.32 -13.90 10.81
C ILE A 5 -2.14 -15.11 9.89
N ASN A 6 -3.24 -15.57 9.29
CA ASN A 6 -3.19 -16.65 8.31
C ASN A 6 -2.66 -16.12 6.99
N THR A 7 -1.35 -16.28 6.75
CA THR A 7 -0.67 -15.76 5.57
C THR A 7 -1.20 -16.37 4.27
N ASN A 8 -1.60 -17.65 4.28
CA ASN A 8 -2.16 -18.30 3.09
C ASN A 8 -3.50 -17.67 2.68
N ALA A 9 -4.35 -17.34 3.67
CA ALA A 9 -5.62 -16.66 3.39
C ALA A 9 -5.37 -15.25 2.84
N LYS A 10 -4.38 -14.53 3.36
CA LYS A 10 -4.01 -13.20 2.88
C LYS A 10 -3.42 -13.23 1.47
N ASP A 11 -2.64 -14.24 1.15
CA ASP A 11 -2.09 -14.45 -0.19
C ASP A 11 -3.22 -14.68 -1.21
N ARG A 12 -4.20 -15.53 -0.85
CA ARG A 12 -5.37 -15.77 -1.69
C ARG A 12 -6.21 -14.51 -1.87
N PHE A 13 -6.39 -13.76 -0.79
CA PHE A 13 -7.11 -12.48 -0.82
C PHE A 13 -6.44 -11.50 -1.79
N ALA A 14 -5.12 -11.36 -1.70
CA ALA A 14 -4.36 -10.49 -2.60
C ALA A 14 -4.54 -10.90 -4.07
N ARG A 15 -4.39 -12.18 -4.38
CA ARG A 15 -4.55 -12.69 -5.74
C ARG A 15 -5.97 -12.53 -6.27
N LEU A 16 -6.96 -12.73 -5.42
CA LEU A 16 -8.35 -12.56 -5.78
C LEU A 16 -8.68 -11.10 -6.11
N LEU A 17 -8.24 -10.17 -5.26
CA LEU A 17 -8.43 -8.73 -5.51
C LEU A 17 -7.71 -8.27 -6.76
N ALA A 18 -6.48 -8.73 -6.97
CA ALA A 18 -5.68 -8.35 -8.12
C ALA A 18 -6.17 -8.94 -9.43
N THR A 19 -7.00 -10.00 -9.39
CA THR A 19 -7.44 -10.78 -10.54
C THR A 19 -6.28 -11.37 -11.36
N GLU A 20 -5.15 -11.58 -10.70
CA GLU A 20 -3.95 -12.19 -11.28
C GLU A 20 -3.19 -12.99 -10.23
N ASN A 21 -2.33 -13.89 -10.68
CA ASN A 21 -1.52 -14.73 -9.80
C ASN A 21 -0.19 -14.02 -9.47
N ILE A 22 -0.26 -13.03 -8.59
CA ILE A 22 0.91 -12.29 -8.13
C ILE A 22 1.72 -13.11 -7.13
N ASP A 23 3.03 -12.85 -7.04
CA ASP A 23 3.89 -13.42 -6.03
C ASP A 23 3.78 -12.59 -4.74
N VAL A 24 3.54 -13.26 -3.61
CA VAL A 24 3.41 -12.61 -2.30
C VAL A 24 4.55 -13.04 -1.40
N ILE A 25 5.32 -12.06 -0.92
CA ILE A 25 6.46 -12.28 -0.03
C ILE A 25 6.17 -11.61 1.32
N HIS A 26 6.28 -12.39 2.39
CA HIS A 26 6.19 -11.87 3.76
C HIS A 26 7.61 -11.65 4.28
N ASP A 27 7.97 -10.38 4.47
CA ASP A 27 9.34 -9.97 4.81
C ASP A 27 9.37 -9.25 6.16
N SER A 28 9.97 -9.92 7.16
CA SER A 28 10.09 -9.35 8.51
C SER A 28 11.00 -8.11 8.58
N LYS A 29 11.82 -7.89 7.56
CA LYS A 29 12.72 -6.74 7.47
C LYS A 29 12.09 -5.56 6.72
N ALA A 30 10.97 -5.76 6.06
CA ALA A 30 10.29 -4.68 5.35
C ALA A 30 9.66 -3.70 6.35
N GLU A 31 9.91 -2.42 6.17
CA GLU A 31 9.31 -1.38 7.01
C GLU A 31 7.84 -1.12 6.66
N THR A 32 7.49 -1.35 5.41
CA THR A 32 6.13 -1.15 4.89
C THR A 32 5.84 -2.14 3.78
N ALA A 33 4.58 -2.17 3.34
CA ALA A 33 4.18 -2.92 2.16
C ALA A 33 4.67 -2.24 0.88
N SER A 34 4.89 -3.03 -0.16
CA SER A 34 5.24 -2.52 -1.49
C SER A 34 4.78 -3.47 -2.58
N PHE A 35 4.57 -2.94 -3.78
CA PHE A 35 4.26 -3.73 -4.96
C PHE A 35 5.14 -3.29 -6.12
N ASN A 36 5.83 -4.24 -6.73
CA ASN A 36 6.62 -3.99 -7.92
C ASN A 36 5.76 -4.22 -9.16
N THR A 37 5.45 -3.15 -9.89
CA THR A 37 4.56 -3.21 -11.06
C THR A 37 5.18 -3.94 -12.25
N ALA A 38 6.51 -4.02 -12.32
CA ALA A 38 7.21 -4.73 -13.39
C ALA A 38 7.29 -6.23 -13.09
N SER A 39 7.76 -6.61 -11.90
CA SER A 39 7.94 -8.02 -11.52
C SER A 39 6.65 -8.67 -11.00
N ARG A 40 5.63 -7.88 -10.69
CA ARG A 40 4.35 -8.32 -10.12
C ARG A 40 4.52 -9.05 -8.78
N VAL A 41 5.39 -8.50 -7.93
CA VAL A 41 5.67 -9.03 -6.59
C VAL A 41 5.09 -8.09 -5.54
N LEU A 42 4.24 -8.65 -4.67
CA LEU A 42 3.71 -7.98 -3.47
C LEU A 42 4.58 -8.37 -2.28
N ARG A 43 5.14 -7.38 -1.61
CA ARG A 43 5.94 -7.57 -0.39
C ARG A 43 5.19 -6.97 0.78
N LEU A 44 4.97 -7.78 1.82
CA LEU A 44 4.22 -7.39 3.00
C LEU A 44 5.11 -7.45 4.24
N PRO A 45 5.03 -6.45 5.13
CA PRO A 45 5.78 -6.46 6.38
C PRO A 45 5.18 -7.46 7.38
N ARG A 46 5.96 -7.78 8.40
CA ARG A 46 5.51 -8.56 9.56
C ARG A 46 5.69 -7.71 10.80
N TRP A 47 4.71 -6.87 11.09
CA TRP A 47 4.73 -6.04 12.29
C TRP A 47 4.12 -6.79 13.47
N ASP A 48 4.63 -6.50 14.67
CA ASP A 48 4.06 -7.05 15.90
C ASP A 48 2.63 -6.53 16.10
N GLU A 49 1.75 -7.41 16.58
CA GLU A 49 0.37 -7.08 16.94
C GLU A 49 -0.44 -6.40 15.80
N MET A 50 -0.12 -6.75 14.56
CA MET A 50 -0.86 -6.23 13.42
C MET A 50 -2.28 -6.76 13.40
N SER A 51 -3.28 -5.84 13.37
CA SER A 51 -4.68 -6.24 13.21
C SER A 51 -4.94 -6.83 11.83
N GLY A 52 -5.98 -7.66 11.72
CA GLY A 52 -6.42 -8.19 10.43
C GLY A 52 -6.82 -7.08 9.46
N GLN A 53 -7.49 -6.03 9.94
CA GLN A 53 -7.88 -4.88 9.12
C GLN A 53 -6.69 -4.09 8.61
N LEU A 54 -5.67 -3.88 9.44
CA LEU A 54 -4.44 -3.22 8.98
C LEU A 54 -3.77 -4.03 7.88
N TYR A 55 -3.69 -5.34 8.06
CA TYR A 55 -3.09 -6.24 7.08
C TYR A 55 -3.89 -6.21 5.77
N ASP A 56 -5.22 -6.29 5.85
CA ASP A 56 -6.09 -6.23 4.68
C ASP A 56 -5.97 -4.89 3.94
N MET A 57 -5.84 -3.79 4.67
CA MET A 57 -5.63 -2.48 4.06
C MET A 57 -4.30 -2.41 3.32
N LEU A 58 -3.22 -2.92 3.90
CA LEU A 58 -1.92 -2.95 3.22
C LEU A 58 -1.98 -3.77 1.94
N VAL A 59 -2.64 -4.94 1.99
CA VAL A 59 -2.86 -5.77 0.81
C VAL A 59 -3.69 -5.01 -0.23
N ALA A 60 -4.81 -4.42 0.17
CA ALA A 60 -5.71 -3.71 -0.75
C ALA A 60 -5.03 -2.48 -1.37
N HIS A 61 -4.23 -1.75 -0.61
CA HIS A 61 -3.47 -0.62 -1.12
C HIS A 61 -2.51 -1.05 -2.22
N GLU A 62 -1.70 -2.09 -1.94
CA GLU A 62 -0.71 -2.56 -2.91
C GLU A 62 -1.36 -3.23 -4.13
N VAL A 63 -2.47 -3.93 -3.93
CA VAL A 63 -3.28 -4.47 -5.05
C VAL A 63 -3.83 -3.33 -5.90
N GLY A 64 -4.15 -2.19 -5.31
CA GLY A 64 -4.53 -0.98 -6.05
C GLY A 64 -3.45 -0.56 -7.05
N HIS A 65 -2.19 -0.61 -6.66
CA HIS A 65 -1.07 -0.39 -7.59
C HIS A 65 -1.02 -1.46 -8.68
N ALA A 66 -1.27 -2.73 -8.32
CA ALA A 66 -1.30 -3.82 -9.30
C ALA A 66 -2.36 -3.61 -10.38
N LEU A 67 -3.53 -3.13 -9.98
CA LEU A 67 -4.67 -2.95 -10.88
C LEU A 67 -4.60 -1.64 -11.68
N TYR A 68 -4.10 -0.56 -11.09
CA TYR A 68 -4.31 0.79 -11.60
C TYR A 68 -3.04 1.59 -11.88
N THR A 69 -1.87 1.16 -11.39
CA THR A 69 -0.60 1.85 -11.68
C THR A 69 0.11 1.16 -12.84
N PRO A 70 0.29 1.84 -13.99
CA PRO A 70 0.99 1.23 -15.13
C PRO A 70 2.44 0.90 -14.80
N ALA A 71 2.95 -0.21 -15.34
CA ALA A 71 4.32 -0.66 -15.11
C ALA A 71 5.36 0.31 -15.69
N ASP A 72 5.00 1.04 -16.75
CA ASP A 72 5.85 2.02 -17.44
C ASP A 72 5.61 3.46 -16.95
N PHE A 73 4.88 3.62 -15.84
CA PHE A 73 4.58 4.93 -15.28
C PHE A 73 5.82 5.52 -14.60
N ASP A 74 6.46 6.48 -15.26
CA ASP A 74 7.61 7.20 -14.71
C ASP A 74 7.57 8.68 -15.13
N PRO A 75 6.73 9.50 -14.45
CA PRO A 75 6.64 10.93 -14.75
C PRO A 75 7.71 11.77 -14.03
N ILE A 76 8.51 11.16 -13.16
CA ILE A 76 9.31 11.90 -12.18
C ILE A 76 10.38 12.75 -12.84
N ASN A 77 11.18 12.16 -13.71
CA ASN A 77 12.28 12.88 -14.37
C ASN A 77 11.76 13.96 -15.32
N GLU A 78 10.73 13.65 -16.09
CA GLU A 78 10.12 14.63 -17.01
C GLU A 78 9.56 15.83 -16.25
N MET A 79 8.81 15.59 -15.19
CA MET A 79 8.24 16.66 -14.35
C MET A 79 9.31 17.48 -13.65
N ALA A 80 10.35 16.80 -13.13
CA ALA A 80 11.46 17.48 -12.47
C ALA A 80 12.20 18.42 -13.44
N ASP A 81 12.48 17.94 -14.64
CA ASP A 81 13.15 18.75 -15.68
C ASP A 81 12.28 19.91 -16.14
N ARG A 82 10.98 19.67 -16.36
CA ARG A 82 10.03 20.69 -16.83
C ARG A 82 9.89 21.84 -15.84
N HIS A 83 9.89 21.55 -14.55
CA HIS A 83 9.61 22.53 -13.50
C HIS A 83 10.84 22.98 -12.73
N GLY A 84 12.03 22.47 -13.06
CA GLY A 84 13.27 22.80 -12.36
C GLY A 84 13.26 22.42 -10.89
N VAL A 85 12.65 21.28 -10.54
CA VAL A 85 12.47 20.79 -9.17
C VAL A 85 13.28 19.52 -8.97
N ASP A 86 13.77 19.30 -7.74
CA ASP A 86 14.47 18.07 -7.38
C ASP A 86 13.59 16.84 -7.64
N PRO A 87 14.10 15.82 -8.35
CA PRO A 87 13.36 14.59 -8.59
C PRO A 87 12.81 13.91 -7.32
N MET A 88 13.50 14.01 -6.20
CA MET A 88 13.01 13.43 -4.92
C MET A 88 11.73 14.12 -4.44
N VAL A 89 11.62 15.44 -4.61
CA VAL A 89 10.41 16.19 -4.27
C VAL A 89 9.25 15.77 -5.18
N VAL A 90 9.51 15.64 -6.47
CA VAL A 90 8.51 15.19 -7.44
C VAL A 90 8.03 13.78 -7.08
N LYS A 91 8.96 12.89 -6.75
CA LYS A 91 8.64 11.51 -6.36
C LYS A 91 7.70 11.47 -5.15
N ASP A 92 7.97 12.28 -4.13
CA ASP A 92 7.14 12.33 -2.92
C ASP A 92 5.71 12.78 -3.25
N TYR A 93 5.57 13.84 -4.06
CA TYR A 93 4.24 14.31 -4.49
C TYR A 93 3.52 13.29 -5.35
N VAL A 94 4.19 12.67 -6.30
CA VAL A 94 3.60 11.65 -7.17
C VAL A 94 3.12 10.45 -6.36
N ASN A 95 3.90 10.01 -5.39
CA ASN A 95 3.52 8.89 -4.51
C ASN A 95 2.25 9.22 -3.72
N VAL A 96 2.17 10.41 -3.12
CA VAL A 96 0.98 10.83 -2.36
C VAL A 96 -0.26 10.87 -3.25
N VAL A 97 -0.16 11.49 -4.42
CA VAL A 97 -1.29 11.62 -5.36
C VAL A 97 -1.69 10.24 -5.89
N GLU A 98 -0.73 9.40 -6.26
CA GLU A 98 -1.01 8.07 -6.78
C GLU A 98 -1.65 7.18 -5.71
N ASP A 99 -1.16 7.22 -4.48
CA ASP A 99 -1.75 6.49 -3.36
C ASP A 99 -3.22 6.89 -3.14
N ALA A 100 -3.50 8.19 -3.15
CA ALA A 100 -4.88 8.67 -3.02
C ALA A 100 -5.76 8.20 -4.18
N ARG A 101 -5.22 8.24 -5.40
CA ARG A 101 -5.93 7.81 -6.61
C ARG A 101 -6.29 6.33 -6.56
N ILE A 102 -5.32 5.46 -6.27
CA ILE A 102 -5.56 4.01 -6.26
C ILE A 102 -6.47 3.60 -5.10
N GLU A 103 -6.35 4.23 -3.94
CA GLU A 103 -7.23 3.94 -2.81
C GLU A 103 -8.68 4.33 -3.12
N ARG A 104 -8.89 5.47 -3.77
CA ARG A 104 -10.23 5.88 -4.21
C ARG A 104 -10.83 4.85 -5.16
N LEU A 105 -10.05 4.40 -6.15
CA LEU A 105 -10.51 3.40 -7.12
C LEU A 105 -10.80 2.06 -6.46
N MET A 106 -9.98 1.64 -5.50
CA MET A 106 -10.20 0.41 -4.75
C MET A 106 -11.49 0.48 -3.92
N LYS A 107 -11.75 1.61 -3.25
CA LYS A 107 -12.98 1.81 -2.47
C LYS A 107 -14.22 1.83 -3.36
N GLN A 108 -14.10 2.34 -4.58
CA GLN A 108 -15.20 2.32 -5.55
C GLN A 108 -15.47 0.89 -6.06
N LYS A 109 -14.42 0.15 -6.36
CA LYS A 109 -14.53 -1.24 -6.85
C LYS A 109 -14.96 -2.20 -5.74
N PHE A 110 -14.46 -2.01 -4.53
CA PHE A 110 -14.71 -2.86 -3.37
C PHE A 110 -15.21 -2.01 -2.19
N PRO A 111 -16.51 -1.62 -2.17
CA PRO A 111 -17.01 -0.69 -1.15
C PRO A 111 -16.80 -1.15 0.30
N GLY A 112 -16.73 -2.46 0.55
CA GLY A 112 -16.46 -3.02 1.87
C GLY A 112 -15.10 -2.63 2.44
N LEU A 113 -14.14 -2.25 1.59
CA LEU A 113 -12.81 -1.83 2.03
C LEU A 113 -12.80 -0.50 2.80
N ARG A 114 -13.83 0.34 2.64
CA ARG A 114 -13.89 1.65 3.33
C ARG A 114 -13.74 1.50 4.85
N ARG A 115 -14.44 0.51 5.41
CA ARG A 115 -14.38 0.22 6.84
C ARG A 115 -12.97 -0.22 7.26
N ASP A 116 -12.35 -1.09 6.46
CA ASP A 116 -11.01 -1.59 6.72
C ASP A 116 -9.97 -0.48 6.64
N PHE A 117 -10.08 0.43 5.67
CA PHE A 117 -9.19 1.59 5.55
C PHE A 117 -9.29 2.51 6.77
N ILE A 118 -10.51 2.80 7.24
CA ILE A 118 -10.70 3.65 8.43
C ILE A 118 -10.06 3.00 9.66
N ALA A 119 -10.36 1.73 9.90
CA ALA A 119 -9.81 1.00 11.05
C ALA A 119 -8.28 0.90 10.98
N ALA A 120 -7.74 0.66 9.79
CA ALA A 120 -6.31 0.53 9.57
C ALA A 120 -5.57 1.85 9.76
N TYR A 121 -6.10 2.96 9.26
CA TYR A 121 -5.50 4.28 9.49
C TYR A 121 -5.50 4.66 10.96
N ASN A 122 -6.56 4.33 11.72
CA ASN A 122 -6.57 4.53 13.16
C ASN A 122 -5.48 3.70 13.85
N ASP A 123 -5.26 2.45 13.44
CA ASP A 123 -4.19 1.61 13.94
C ASP A 123 -2.82 2.20 13.64
N LEU A 124 -2.59 2.69 12.41
CA LEU A 124 -1.33 3.35 12.03
C LEU A 124 -1.07 4.62 12.84
N MET A 125 -2.11 5.42 13.10
CA MET A 125 -1.99 6.61 13.93
C MET A 125 -1.61 6.24 15.37
N ASN A 126 -2.20 5.18 15.93
CA ASN A 126 -1.89 4.70 17.27
C ASN A 126 -0.46 4.13 17.36
N ARG A 127 0.08 3.62 16.25
CA ARG A 127 1.47 3.16 16.17
C ARG A 127 2.48 4.28 15.90
N GLU A 128 1.99 5.53 15.78
CA GLU A 128 2.81 6.68 15.40
C GLU A 128 3.56 6.48 14.07
N PHE A 129 2.96 5.71 13.14
CA PHE A 129 3.54 5.45 11.82
C PHE A 129 3.85 6.75 11.05
N PHE A 130 2.99 7.76 11.21
CA PHE A 130 3.15 9.06 10.58
C PHE A 130 3.92 10.05 11.46
N GLY A 131 4.57 9.57 12.52
CA GLY A 131 5.26 10.37 13.50
C GLY A 131 4.33 10.85 14.62
N ASP A 132 4.88 11.64 15.54
CA ASP A 132 4.12 12.18 16.68
C ASP A 132 3.35 13.43 16.23
N LEU A 133 2.05 13.25 15.96
CA LEU A 133 1.18 14.32 15.47
C LEU A 133 0.93 15.41 16.52
N SER A 134 1.20 15.15 17.81
CA SER A 134 1.04 16.14 18.86
C SER A 134 2.08 17.26 18.77
N LYS A 135 3.16 17.06 18.01
CA LYS A 135 4.24 18.02 17.83
C LYS A 135 4.08 18.90 16.58
N ILE A 136 3.00 18.77 15.87
CA ILE A 136 2.71 19.59 14.69
C ILE A 136 2.14 20.95 15.11
#